data_49df30cf380f60a6828e3fa96b91edb2
#
_entry.id   49df30cf380f60a6828e3fa96b91edb2
#
_cell.length_a   1.000
_cell.length_b   1.000
_cell.length_c   1.000
_cell.angle_alpha   90.00
_cell.angle_beta   90.00
_cell.angle_gamma   90.00
#
_symmetry.space_group_name_H-M   'P 1'
#
loop_
_entity.id
_entity.type
_entity.pdbx_description
1 polymer ?
#
loop_
_entity_poly.entity_id
_entity_poly.type
_entity_poly.pdbx_seq_one_letter_code
_entity_poly.pdbx_strand_id
1 'polypeptide(L)'
;DVSHGDSIQISNNPEANRAHLRWFNALLTLALMVSLVLGILPMSILFMIAHCIALVVNYKDIDMQKALVASHAGSALNVVGIIFAAGIFTGILAGTGMVEAMSKELVAIIPESMGPFLAPITAIVSMPLTFFMSNDAFYYGVLPILSEAAIHYGISPVEMARASIIGQPVHLLS
;
A
#
# COMPACT_ATOMS: atom_id res chain seq x y z
N ASP A 1 -18.34 -7.00 -29.92
CA ASP A 1 -19.30 -6.03 -29.38
C ASP A 1 -19.65 -6.42 -27.94
N VAL A 2 -18.80 -6.07 -27.00
CA VAL A 2 -19.13 -6.13 -25.57
C VAL A 2 -19.70 -4.77 -25.23
N SER A 3 -21.03 -4.75 -25.11
CA SER A 3 -21.85 -3.63 -24.70
C SER A 3 -21.32 -2.99 -23.41
N HIS A 4 -20.73 -1.82 -23.55
CA HIS A 4 -20.48 -0.86 -22.47
C HIS A 4 -21.81 -0.23 -22.03
N GLY A 5 -22.61 -0.95 -21.28
CA GLY A 5 -23.90 -0.41 -20.95
C GLY A 5 -24.52 -0.99 -19.70
N ASP A 6 -23.83 -0.91 -18.57
CA ASP A 6 -24.48 -0.88 -17.26
C ASP A 6 -23.48 -0.38 -16.22
N SER A 7 -23.01 0.86 -16.40
CA SER A 7 -22.58 1.65 -15.26
C SER A 7 -23.84 1.91 -14.43
N ILE A 8 -24.08 1.05 -13.45
CA ILE A 8 -25.12 1.25 -12.45
C ILE A 8 -24.92 2.67 -11.93
N GLN A 9 -25.87 3.55 -12.24
CA GLN A 9 -25.85 4.94 -11.79
C GLN A 9 -26.11 4.98 -10.28
N ILE A 10 -25.09 4.59 -9.50
CA ILE A 10 -25.12 4.68 -8.03
C ILE A 10 -25.26 6.13 -7.58
N SER A 11 -24.89 7.08 -8.45
CA SER A 11 -24.89 8.51 -8.19
C SER A 11 -26.29 9.12 -7.99
N ASN A 12 -27.36 8.50 -8.50
CA ASN A 12 -28.72 9.06 -8.45
C ASN A 12 -29.70 8.24 -7.62
N ASN A 13 -29.23 7.28 -6.80
CA ASN A 13 -30.14 6.54 -5.94
C ASN A 13 -30.46 7.40 -4.70
N PRO A 14 -31.74 7.84 -4.50
CA PRO A 14 -32.12 8.67 -3.36
C PRO A 14 -31.85 8.01 -2.01
N GLU A 15 -31.69 6.69 -1.97
CA GLU A 15 -31.27 5.96 -0.77
C GLU A 15 -29.79 6.14 -0.44
N ALA A 16 -28.92 6.48 -1.41
CA ALA A 16 -27.50 6.73 -1.15
C ALA A 16 -27.26 8.07 -0.42
N ASN A 17 -28.19 9.02 -0.51
CA ASN A 17 -28.06 10.35 0.11
C ASN A 17 -28.82 10.44 1.45
N ARG A 18 -28.49 9.58 2.41
CA ARG A 18 -29.09 9.58 3.75
C ARG A 18 -28.45 10.66 4.63
N ALA A 19 -28.95 11.89 4.51
CA ALA A 19 -28.41 13.04 5.24
C ALA A 19 -28.39 12.83 6.77
N HIS A 20 -29.33 12.05 7.32
CA HIS A 20 -29.40 11.76 8.76
C HIS A 20 -28.29 10.83 9.26
N LEU A 21 -27.63 10.06 8.39
CA LEU A 21 -26.52 9.19 8.76
C LEU A 21 -25.15 9.87 8.61
N ARG A 22 -25.08 11.13 8.15
CA ARG A 22 -23.82 11.86 7.98
C ARG A 22 -23.05 11.98 9.29
N TRP A 23 -23.74 12.29 10.37
CA TRP A 23 -23.11 12.38 11.69
C TRP A 23 -22.61 11.04 12.19
N PHE A 24 -23.36 9.96 11.95
CA PHE A 24 -22.92 8.61 12.27
C PHE A 24 -21.68 8.23 11.49
N ASN A 25 -21.66 8.47 10.18
CA ASN A 25 -20.51 8.16 9.33
C ASN A 25 -19.27 9.00 9.70
N ALA A 26 -19.47 10.29 10.04
CA ALA A 26 -18.41 11.15 10.53
C ALA A 26 -17.84 10.65 11.87
N LEU A 27 -18.69 10.23 12.80
CA LEU A 27 -18.27 9.68 14.08
C LEU A 27 -17.54 8.34 13.90
N LEU A 28 -18.01 7.47 13.03
CA LEU A 28 -17.37 6.20 12.68
C LEU A 28 -15.98 6.42 12.07
N THR A 29 -15.87 7.39 11.16
CA THR A 29 -14.58 7.75 10.56
C THR A 29 -13.63 8.31 11.60
N LEU A 30 -14.10 9.19 12.47
CA LEU A 30 -13.30 9.75 13.56
C LEU A 30 -12.82 8.65 14.52
N ALA A 31 -13.72 7.74 14.92
CA ALA A 31 -13.38 6.60 15.77
C ALA A 31 -12.33 5.69 15.12
N LEU A 32 -12.46 5.43 13.79
CA LEU A 32 -11.48 4.68 13.02
C LEU A 32 -10.11 5.38 13.04
N MET A 33 -10.07 6.68 12.78
CA MET A 33 -8.83 7.47 12.77
C MET A 33 -8.15 7.47 14.15
N VAL A 34 -8.93 7.66 15.22
CA VAL A 34 -8.39 7.60 16.59
C VAL A 34 -7.86 6.21 16.93
N SER A 35 -8.59 5.15 16.54
CA SER A 35 -8.16 3.77 16.79
C SER A 35 -6.88 3.41 16.02
N LEU A 36 -6.69 3.94 14.81
CA LEU A 36 -5.47 3.79 14.02
C LEU A 36 -4.27 4.47 14.71
N VAL A 37 -4.46 5.70 15.20
CA VAL A 37 -3.39 6.44 15.89
C VAL A 37 -3.01 5.77 17.21
N LEU A 38 -3.99 5.24 17.94
CA LEU A 38 -3.76 4.51 19.19
C LEU A 38 -3.18 3.10 18.99
N GLY A 39 -3.19 2.57 17.76
CA GLY A 39 -2.65 1.25 17.45
C GLY A 39 -3.38 0.09 18.15
N ILE A 40 -4.68 0.25 18.43
CA ILE A 40 -5.47 -0.72 19.20
C ILE A 40 -5.54 -2.08 18.51
N LEU A 41 -5.66 -2.09 17.20
CA LEU A 41 -5.75 -3.29 16.35
C LEU A 41 -4.96 -3.10 15.05
N PRO A 42 -4.57 -4.19 14.37
CA PRO A 42 -4.01 -4.12 13.03
C PRO A 42 -4.92 -3.35 12.07
N MET A 43 -4.31 -2.51 11.23
CA MET A 43 -5.02 -1.61 10.31
C MET A 43 -6.08 -2.33 9.46
N SER A 44 -5.75 -3.50 8.92
CA SER A 44 -6.67 -4.31 8.10
C SER A 44 -7.93 -4.72 8.87
N ILE A 45 -7.81 -5.10 10.14
CA ILE A 45 -8.94 -5.49 10.99
C ILE A 45 -9.82 -4.27 11.30
N LEU A 46 -9.21 -3.12 11.62
CA LEU A 46 -9.93 -1.87 11.88
C LEU A 46 -10.76 -1.45 10.66
N PHE A 47 -10.18 -1.48 9.46
CA PHE A 47 -10.91 -1.15 8.24
C PHE A 47 -12.03 -2.15 7.93
N MET A 48 -11.81 -3.46 8.14
CA MET A 48 -12.86 -4.47 7.96
C MET A 48 -14.04 -4.21 8.89
N ILE A 49 -13.79 -3.99 10.18
CA ILE A 49 -14.85 -3.72 11.16
C ILE A 49 -15.60 -2.45 10.79
N ALA A 50 -14.89 -1.35 10.51
CA ALA A 50 -15.50 -0.08 10.14
C ALA A 50 -16.33 -0.20 8.85
N HIS A 51 -15.82 -0.93 7.84
CA HIS A 51 -16.55 -1.20 6.60
C HIS A 51 -17.83 -2.00 6.84
N CYS A 52 -17.76 -3.08 7.62
CA CYS A 52 -18.95 -3.88 7.96
C CYS A 52 -20.01 -3.04 8.70
N ILE A 53 -19.60 -2.24 9.68
CA ILE A 53 -20.50 -1.36 10.42
C ILE A 53 -21.13 -0.33 9.49
N ALA A 54 -20.32 0.32 8.64
CA ALA A 54 -20.79 1.30 7.68
C ALA A 54 -21.79 0.67 6.70
N LEU A 55 -21.49 -0.53 6.19
CA LEU A 55 -22.34 -1.23 5.24
C LEU A 55 -23.71 -1.57 5.84
N VAL A 56 -23.72 -2.18 7.03
CA VAL A 56 -24.97 -2.62 7.69
C VAL A 56 -25.84 -1.42 8.12
N VAL A 57 -25.21 -0.36 8.62
CA VAL A 57 -25.97 0.82 9.13
C VAL A 57 -26.50 1.68 7.96
N ASN A 58 -25.72 1.86 6.91
CA ASN A 58 -26.13 2.69 5.78
C ASN A 58 -27.06 1.95 4.79
N TYR A 59 -26.93 0.64 4.66
CA TYR A 59 -27.69 -0.16 3.70
C TYR A 59 -28.40 -1.30 4.42
N LYS A 60 -29.70 -1.17 4.62
CA LYS A 60 -30.52 -2.19 5.33
C LYS A 60 -30.87 -3.39 4.46
N ASP A 61 -30.90 -3.19 3.15
CA ASP A 61 -31.21 -4.23 2.18
C ASP A 61 -29.94 -5.02 1.81
N ILE A 62 -30.01 -6.34 1.96
CA ILE A 62 -28.89 -7.25 1.68
C ILE A 62 -28.54 -7.28 0.18
N ASP A 63 -29.52 -7.17 -0.69
CA ASP A 63 -29.26 -7.20 -2.14
C ASP A 63 -28.58 -5.93 -2.61
N MET A 64 -28.91 -4.79 -2.00
CA MET A 64 -28.19 -3.54 -2.21
C MET A 64 -26.75 -3.60 -1.66
N GLN A 65 -26.52 -4.23 -0.50
CA GLN A 65 -25.19 -4.45 0.03
C GLN A 65 -24.32 -5.29 -0.92
N LYS A 66 -24.88 -6.40 -1.43
CA LYS A 66 -24.21 -7.27 -2.41
C LYS A 66 -23.89 -6.51 -3.71
N ALA A 67 -24.84 -5.76 -4.24
CA ALA A 67 -24.63 -4.95 -5.45
C ALA A 67 -23.52 -3.91 -5.26
N LEU A 68 -23.49 -3.24 -4.12
CA LEU A 68 -22.44 -2.28 -3.78
C LEU A 68 -21.04 -2.93 -3.69
N VAL A 69 -20.94 -4.06 -3.00
CA VAL A 69 -19.69 -4.82 -2.92
C VAL A 69 -19.25 -5.31 -4.30
N ALA A 70 -20.18 -5.86 -5.08
CA ALA A 70 -19.90 -6.36 -6.42
C ALA A 70 -19.43 -5.25 -7.38
N SER A 71 -19.98 -4.05 -7.29
CA SER A 71 -19.59 -2.91 -8.14
C SER A 71 -18.13 -2.45 -7.89
N HIS A 72 -17.60 -2.68 -6.69
CA HIS A 72 -16.22 -2.33 -6.34
C HIS A 72 -15.26 -3.52 -6.37
N ALA A 73 -15.77 -4.74 -6.54
CA ALA A 73 -14.97 -5.97 -6.49
C ALA A 73 -13.86 -6.00 -7.55
N GLY A 74 -14.13 -5.47 -8.77
CA GLY A 74 -13.13 -5.42 -9.83
C GLY A 74 -11.88 -4.61 -9.45
N SER A 75 -12.09 -3.42 -8.88
CA SER A 75 -10.98 -2.58 -8.40
C SER A 75 -10.22 -3.24 -7.26
N ALA A 76 -10.92 -3.86 -6.31
CA ALA A 76 -10.30 -4.58 -5.20
C ALA A 76 -9.47 -5.78 -5.70
N LEU A 77 -9.99 -6.57 -6.65
CA LEU A 77 -9.28 -7.72 -7.23
C LEU A 77 -8.01 -7.30 -7.96
N ASN A 78 -8.00 -6.18 -8.67
CA ASN A 78 -6.80 -5.65 -9.31
C ASN A 78 -5.70 -5.36 -8.28
N VAL A 79 -6.03 -4.67 -7.18
CA VAL A 79 -5.07 -4.37 -6.11
C VAL A 79 -4.56 -5.66 -5.45
N VAL A 80 -5.47 -6.58 -5.12
CA VAL A 80 -5.12 -7.89 -4.55
C VAL A 80 -4.21 -8.67 -5.49
N GLY A 81 -4.49 -8.67 -6.80
CA GLY A 81 -3.66 -9.32 -7.81
C GLY A 81 -2.22 -8.78 -7.83
N ILE A 82 -2.05 -7.46 -7.77
CA ILE A 82 -0.73 -6.83 -7.70
C ILE A 82 0.01 -7.24 -6.42
N ILE A 83 -0.67 -7.24 -5.26
CA ILE A 83 -0.07 -7.64 -3.98
C ILE A 83 0.38 -9.11 -4.02
N PHE A 84 -0.44 -10.03 -4.57
CA PHE A 84 -0.05 -11.43 -4.73
C PHE A 84 1.14 -11.59 -5.67
N ALA A 85 1.12 -10.93 -6.82
CA ALA A 85 2.24 -10.98 -7.78
C ALA A 85 3.54 -10.47 -7.15
N ALA A 86 3.48 -9.35 -6.42
CA ALA A 86 4.61 -8.81 -5.69
C ALA A 86 5.11 -9.77 -4.59
N GLY A 87 4.19 -10.39 -3.85
CA GLY A 87 4.52 -11.38 -2.82
C GLY A 87 5.22 -12.62 -3.39
N ILE A 88 4.75 -13.13 -4.54
CA ILE A 88 5.39 -14.24 -5.24
C ILE A 88 6.79 -13.84 -5.72
N PHE A 89 6.93 -12.66 -6.32
CA PHE A 89 8.20 -12.15 -6.82
C PHE A 89 9.23 -12.01 -5.70
N THR A 90 8.88 -11.33 -4.62
CA THR A 90 9.77 -11.15 -3.46
C THR A 90 10.09 -12.48 -2.77
N GLY A 91 9.11 -13.40 -2.71
CA GLY A 91 9.30 -14.75 -2.17
C GLY A 91 10.29 -15.57 -2.98
N ILE A 92 10.24 -15.49 -4.31
CA ILE A 92 11.20 -16.15 -5.20
C ILE A 92 12.60 -15.54 -5.00
N LEU A 93 12.72 -14.22 -5.03
CA LEU A 93 14.01 -13.54 -4.85
C LEU A 93 14.68 -13.89 -3.52
N ALA A 94 13.92 -13.88 -2.42
CA ALA A 94 14.43 -14.23 -1.11
C ALA A 94 14.73 -15.73 -0.98
N GLY A 95 13.80 -16.58 -1.43
CA GLY A 95 13.90 -18.05 -1.29
C GLY A 95 15.00 -18.67 -2.16
N THR A 96 15.40 -18.04 -3.25
CA THR A 96 16.50 -18.50 -4.11
C THR A 96 17.87 -17.95 -3.70
N GLY A 97 17.93 -17.08 -2.68
CA GLY A 97 19.18 -16.42 -2.26
C GLY A 97 19.64 -15.32 -3.24
N MET A 98 18.81 -14.94 -4.21
CA MET A 98 19.18 -13.90 -5.18
C MET A 98 19.38 -12.54 -4.51
N VAL A 99 18.52 -12.18 -3.53
CA VAL A 99 18.67 -10.92 -2.78
C VAL A 99 20.01 -10.87 -2.08
N GLU A 100 20.41 -11.97 -1.41
CA GLU A 100 21.69 -12.07 -0.72
C GLU A 100 22.88 -11.97 -1.68
N ALA A 101 22.81 -12.66 -2.81
CA ALA A 101 23.87 -12.60 -3.83
C ALA A 101 24.04 -11.19 -4.39
N MET A 102 22.92 -10.54 -4.75
CA MET A 102 22.93 -9.16 -5.29
C MET A 102 23.40 -8.15 -4.23
N SER A 103 23.02 -8.34 -2.96
CA SER A 103 23.46 -7.45 -1.88
C SER A 103 24.96 -7.57 -1.62
N LYS A 104 25.53 -8.77 -1.69
CA LYS A 104 26.99 -8.98 -1.58
C LYS A 104 27.78 -8.25 -2.67
N GLU A 105 27.32 -8.34 -3.91
CA GLU A 105 27.94 -7.59 -5.01
C GLU A 105 27.81 -6.09 -4.82
N LEU A 106 26.66 -5.63 -4.34
CA LEU A 106 26.44 -4.22 -4.04
C LEU A 106 27.38 -3.72 -2.94
N VAL A 107 27.54 -4.46 -1.86
CA VAL A 107 28.49 -4.15 -0.75
C VAL A 107 29.93 -4.11 -1.26
N ALA A 108 30.31 -5.00 -2.19
CA ALA A 108 31.66 -5.01 -2.77
C ALA A 108 31.97 -3.74 -3.60
N ILE A 109 30.94 -3.10 -4.16
CA ILE A 109 31.10 -1.89 -4.97
C ILE A 109 31.03 -0.61 -4.10
N ILE A 110 30.29 -0.65 -3.00
CA ILE A 110 30.11 0.51 -2.11
C ILE A 110 31.35 0.69 -1.24
N PRO A 111 32.03 1.84 -1.25
CA PRO A 111 33.12 2.12 -0.34
C PRO A 111 32.65 2.06 1.14
N GLU A 112 33.44 1.50 2.02
CA GLU A 112 33.12 1.39 3.45
C GLU A 112 32.72 2.74 4.08
N SER A 113 33.34 3.84 3.63
CA SER A 113 33.01 5.19 4.08
C SER A 113 31.60 5.65 3.71
N MET A 114 30.98 5.05 2.70
CA MET A 114 29.62 5.39 2.26
C MET A 114 28.55 4.47 2.89
N GLY A 115 28.97 3.34 3.46
CA GLY A 115 28.06 2.37 4.09
C GLY A 115 27.11 2.98 5.12
N PRO A 116 27.59 3.77 6.11
CA PRO A 116 26.72 4.42 7.10
C PRO A 116 25.72 5.42 6.52
N PHE A 117 25.96 5.88 5.30
CA PHE A 117 25.08 6.83 4.60
C PHE A 117 24.09 6.17 3.63
N LEU A 118 23.99 4.85 3.62
CA LEU A 118 23.07 4.14 2.71
C LEU A 118 21.62 4.55 2.89
N ALA A 119 21.16 4.81 4.12
CA ALA A 119 19.80 5.28 4.34
C ALA A 119 19.53 6.68 3.72
N PRO A 120 20.34 7.73 4.00
CA PRO A 120 20.19 9.02 3.30
C PRO A 120 20.37 8.91 1.78
N ILE A 121 21.31 8.10 1.31
CA ILE A 121 21.51 7.86 -0.13
C ILE A 121 20.25 7.23 -0.74
N THR A 122 19.67 6.24 -0.10
CA THR A 122 18.41 5.61 -0.55
C THR A 122 17.27 6.63 -0.58
N ALA A 123 17.16 7.52 0.41
CA ALA A 123 16.18 8.59 0.41
C ALA A 123 16.32 9.51 -0.82
N ILE A 124 17.54 9.92 -1.15
CA ILE A 124 17.81 10.78 -2.31
C ILE A 124 17.60 10.04 -3.63
N VAL A 125 18.09 8.81 -3.73
CA VAL A 125 18.03 7.98 -4.94
C VAL A 125 16.62 7.46 -5.21
N SER A 126 15.80 7.27 -4.17
CA SER A 126 14.40 6.87 -4.34
C SER A 126 13.59 7.88 -5.15
N MET A 127 13.90 9.18 -5.05
CA MET A 127 13.23 10.23 -5.84
C MET A 127 13.34 10.01 -7.36
N PRO A 128 14.53 9.98 -7.97
CA PRO A 128 14.65 9.74 -9.40
C PRO A 128 14.26 8.31 -9.80
N LEU A 129 14.56 7.30 -8.98
CA LEU A 129 14.21 5.93 -9.32
C LEU A 129 12.71 5.73 -9.43
N THR A 130 11.92 6.26 -8.51
CA THR A 130 10.45 6.16 -8.57
C THR A 130 9.83 7.01 -9.67
N PHE A 131 10.58 7.94 -10.24
CA PHE A 131 10.17 8.67 -11.45
C PHE A 131 10.35 7.82 -12.73
N PHE A 132 11.45 7.06 -12.83
CA PHE A 132 11.75 6.24 -14.02
C PHE A 132 11.16 4.83 -13.96
N MET A 133 10.86 4.30 -12.79
CA MET A 133 10.24 2.99 -12.60
C MET A 133 8.98 3.12 -11.73
N SER A 134 8.10 2.10 -11.80
CA SER A 134 6.93 2.07 -10.92
C SER A 134 7.32 1.94 -9.46
N ASN A 135 6.51 2.50 -8.56
CA ASN A 135 6.70 2.34 -7.12
C ASN A 135 6.84 0.88 -6.70
N ASP A 136 6.01 0.00 -7.29
CA ASP A 136 6.03 -1.43 -7.01
C ASP A 136 7.38 -2.06 -7.37
N ALA A 137 7.96 -1.70 -8.53
CA ALA A 137 9.26 -2.18 -8.95
C ALA A 137 10.38 -1.74 -7.98
N PHE A 138 10.31 -0.51 -7.50
CA PHE A 138 11.26 -0.03 -6.50
C PHE A 138 11.12 -0.74 -5.15
N TYR A 139 9.90 -0.81 -4.60
CA TYR A 139 9.69 -1.38 -3.27
C TYR A 139 9.85 -2.89 -3.21
N TYR A 140 9.47 -3.61 -4.25
CA TYR A 140 9.56 -5.07 -4.25
C TYR A 140 10.82 -5.61 -4.92
N GLY A 141 11.48 -4.81 -5.76
CA GLY A 141 12.70 -5.22 -6.45
C GLY A 141 13.97 -4.61 -5.87
N VAL A 142 14.06 -3.28 -5.82
CA VAL A 142 15.31 -2.58 -5.46
C VAL A 142 15.51 -2.46 -3.96
N LEU A 143 14.48 -2.05 -3.23
CA LEU A 143 14.59 -1.78 -1.79
C LEU A 143 14.98 -3.00 -0.94
N PRO A 144 14.53 -4.23 -1.22
CA PRO A 144 14.98 -5.41 -0.48
C PRO A 144 16.49 -5.64 -0.59
N ILE A 145 17.07 -5.43 -1.79
CA ILE A 145 18.49 -5.60 -2.05
C ILE A 145 19.31 -4.53 -1.29
N LEU A 146 18.86 -3.27 -1.35
CA LEU A 146 19.48 -2.17 -0.60
C LEU A 146 19.37 -2.38 0.91
N SER A 147 18.24 -2.89 1.39
CA SER A 147 18.03 -3.17 2.81
C SER A 147 18.93 -4.30 3.31
N GLU A 148 19.09 -5.35 2.52
CA GLU A 148 19.99 -6.46 2.84
C GLU A 148 21.45 -5.98 2.88
N ALA A 149 21.88 -5.19 1.89
CA ALA A 149 23.20 -4.57 1.88
C ALA A 149 23.44 -3.66 3.10
N ALA A 150 22.42 -2.90 3.52
CA ALA A 150 22.50 -1.97 4.64
C ALA A 150 22.67 -2.65 6.00
N ILE A 151 22.22 -3.90 6.16
CA ILE A 151 22.44 -4.70 7.37
C ILE A 151 23.93 -4.88 7.66
N HIS A 152 24.77 -5.05 6.64
CA HIS A 152 26.23 -5.16 6.79
C HIS A 152 26.86 -3.92 7.41
N TYR A 153 26.20 -2.75 7.30
CA TYR A 153 26.64 -1.48 7.88
C TYR A 153 25.89 -1.12 9.16
N GLY A 154 25.12 -2.06 9.73
CA GLY A 154 24.37 -1.86 10.97
C GLY A 154 23.09 -1.05 10.83
N ILE A 155 22.61 -0.79 9.61
CA ILE A 155 21.35 -0.07 9.33
C ILE A 155 20.22 -1.09 9.28
N SER A 156 19.14 -0.84 10.02
CA SER A 156 18.00 -1.75 10.05
C SER A 156 17.13 -1.63 8.79
N PRO A 157 16.45 -2.72 8.35
CA PRO A 157 15.48 -2.66 7.25
C PRO A 157 14.36 -1.64 7.47
N VAL A 158 13.99 -1.38 8.73
CA VAL A 158 12.98 -0.39 9.08
C VAL A 158 13.47 1.04 8.79
N GLU A 159 14.75 1.33 9.07
CA GLU A 159 15.36 2.62 8.74
C GLU A 159 15.44 2.81 7.23
N MET A 160 15.81 1.78 6.48
CA MET A 160 15.84 1.80 5.02
C MET A 160 14.44 2.04 4.43
N ALA A 161 13.42 1.38 4.96
CA ALA A 161 12.03 1.59 4.56
C ALA A 161 11.58 3.02 4.85
N ARG A 162 11.88 3.57 6.03
CA ARG A 162 11.57 4.95 6.38
C ARG A 162 12.29 5.96 5.46
N ALA A 163 13.56 5.74 5.20
CA ALA A 163 14.35 6.57 4.31
C ALA A 163 13.75 6.59 2.89
N SER A 164 13.35 5.44 2.37
CA SER A 164 12.75 5.32 1.04
C SER A 164 11.43 6.10 0.89
N ILE A 165 10.62 6.14 1.95
CA ILE A 165 9.33 6.87 1.96
C ILE A 165 9.55 8.39 1.93
N ILE A 166 10.62 8.90 2.53
CA ILE A 166 10.92 10.35 2.56
C ILE A 166 11.13 10.89 1.13
N GLY A 167 11.66 10.10 0.22
CA GLY A 167 11.84 10.47 -1.18
C GLY A 167 10.56 10.52 -2.02
N GLN A 168 9.45 10.00 -1.52
CA GLN A 168 8.19 9.85 -2.25
C GLN A 168 7.33 11.10 -2.50
N PRO A 169 7.37 12.19 -1.70
CA PRO A 169 6.50 13.36 -1.91
C PRO A 169 6.59 14.01 -3.29
N VAL A 170 7.62 13.68 -4.08
CA VAL A 170 7.83 14.24 -5.43
C VAL A 170 6.74 13.75 -6.42
N HIS A 171 6.08 12.62 -6.17
CA HIS A 171 4.98 12.13 -7.00
C HIS A 171 3.69 12.97 -6.94
N LEU A 172 3.57 13.87 -5.99
CA LEU A 172 2.42 14.79 -5.90
C LEU A 172 2.47 15.92 -6.94
N LEU A 173 3.55 16.02 -7.73
CA LEU A 173 3.75 17.05 -8.73
C LEU A 173 3.67 16.56 -10.20
N SER A 174 3.34 15.29 -10.41
CA SER A 174 3.18 14.69 -11.74
C SER A 174 1.75 14.29 -12.07
#